data_59df37f237c71a1a54dbd57359c9bb4d
#
_entry.id   59df37f237c71a1a54dbd57359c9bb4d
#
_cell.length_a   1.000
_cell.length_b   1.000
_cell.length_c   1.000
_cell.angle_alpha   90.00
_cell.angle_beta   90.00
_cell.angle_gamma   90.00
#
_symmetry.space_group_name_H-M   'P 1'
#
loop_
_entity.id
_entity.type
_entity.pdbx_description
1 polymer ?
#
loop_
_entity_poly.entity_id
_entity_poly.type
_entity_poly.pdbx_seq_one_letter_code
_entity_poly.pdbx_strand_id
1 'polypeptide(L)'
;MDNGARPLRDAKFFLVVRFWIAPGGEPQVFRWLEGGHIAEVLRQPGFLWVRRLKGTEPDATGWSAHAMIYGIESRESYDRYMANSALHARFKKERQPLEAKMRIERFAGEVDYAL
;
A
#
# COMPACT_ATOMS: atom_id res chain seq x y z
N MET A 1 4.01 11.45 27.23
CA MET A 1 4.28 11.26 26.64
C MET A 1 4.16 10.69 25.70
N ASP A 2 4.17 10.98 25.50
CA ASP A 2 3.97 10.21 24.47
C ASP A 2 5.19 10.07 23.73
N ASN A 3 5.85 9.20 23.87
CA ASN A 3 7.10 8.86 23.30
C ASN A 3 6.97 8.40 21.88
N GLY A 4 6.01 8.86 21.17
CA GLY A 4 5.79 8.43 19.82
C GLY A 4 4.89 7.22 19.71
N ALA A 5 4.52 6.64 20.81
CA ALA A 5 3.64 5.48 20.80
C ALA A 5 2.19 5.93 20.72
N ARG A 6 1.88 6.74 19.77
CA ARG A 6 0.51 7.20 19.58
C ARG A 6 -0.36 6.08 19.06
N PRO A 7 -1.61 5.99 19.52
CA PRO A 7 -2.55 5.08 18.89
C PRO A 7 -2.72 5.46 17.44
N LEU A 8 -2.96 4.47 16.59
CA LEU A 8 -3.32 4.75 15.21
C LEU A 8 -4.66 5.47 15.19
N ARG A 9 -4.79 6.38 14.24
CA ARG A 9 -6.07 7.03 14.02
C ARG A 9 -7.09 5.99 13.59
N ASP A 10 -8.33 6.20 14.04
CA ASP A 10 -9.41 5.32 13.65
C ASP A 10 -9.74 5.54 12.18
N ALA A 11 -9.57 4.52 11.39
CA ALA A 11 -9.84 4.55 9.96
C ALA A 11 -11.14 3.81 9.69
N LYS A 12 -11.99 4.40 8.86
CA LYS A 12 -13.28 3.81 8.50
C LYS A 12 -13.21 2.98 7.24
N PHE A 13 -12.13 3.09 6.50
CA PHE A 13 -11.96 2.43 5.21
C PHE A 13 -10.51 1.98 5.09
N PHE A 14 -10.28 0.79 4.53
CA PHE A 14 -8.92 0.27 4.35
C PHE A 14 -8.68 -0.02 2.88
N LEU A 15 -7.47 0.31 2.42
CA LEU A 15 -6.96 -0.17 1.14
C LEU A 15 -5.83 -1.14 1.44
N VAL A 16 -5.96 -2.36 0.96
CA VAL A 16 -4.94 -3.39 1.11
C VAL A 16 -4.34 -3.67 -0.28
N VAL A 17 -3.04 -3.43 -0.40
CA VAL A 17 -2.32 -3.70 -1.64
C VAL A 17 -1.41 -4.87 -1.37
N ARG A 18 -1.82 -6.06 -1.81
CA ARG A 18 -0.97 -7.25 -1.70
C ARG A 18 0.01 -7.26 -2.87
N PHE A 19 1.24 -7.64 -2.61
CA PHE A 19 2.21 -7.74 -3.70
C PHE A 19 3.20 -8.85 -3.42
N TRP A 20 3.73 -9.39 -4.51
CA TRP A 20 4.70 -10.49 -4.47
C TRP A 20 5.92 -10.05 -5.25
N ILE A 21 7.10 -10.37 -4.72
CA ILE A 21 8.36 -9.94 -5.31
C ILE A 21 9.15 -11.17 -5.73
N ALA A 22 9.64 -11.17 -6.97
CA ALA A 22 10.47 -12.24 -7.49
C ALA A 22 11.77 -12.35 -6.69
N PRO A 23 12.36 -13.56 -6.59
CA PRO A 23 13.65 -13.71 -5.92
C PRO A 23 14.67 -12.71 -6.46
N GLY A 24 15.33 -11.99 -5.54
CA GLY A 24 16.30 -10.97 -5.90
C GLY A 24 15.73 -9.62 -6.28
N GLY A 25 14.39 -9.48 -6.34
CA GLY A 25 13.77 -8.20 -6.73
C GLY A 25 13.55 -7.22 -5.60
N GLU A 26 13.70 -7.68 -4.34
CA GLU A 26 13.37 -6.84 -3.19
C GLU A 26 14.10 -5.51 -3.15
N PRO A 27 15.43 -5.43 -3.37
CA PRO A 27 16.10 -4.15 -3.27
C PRO A 27 15.53 -3.09 -4.22
N GLN A 28 15.20 -3.48 -5.44
CA GLN A 28 14.69 -2.55 -6.44
C GLN A 28 13.26 -2.12 -6.13
N VAL A 29 12.42 -3.08 -5.73
CA VAL A 29 11.02 -2.79 -5.37
C VAL A 29 10.97 -1.90 -4.14
N PHE A 30 11.73 -2.23 -3.10
CA PHE A 30 11.73 -1.44 -1.86
C PHE A 30 12.33 -0.05 -2.08
N ARG A 31 13.30 0.10 -2.97
CA ARG A 31 13.82 1.43 -3.28
C ARG A 31 12.71 2.33 -3.85
N TRP A 32 11.88 1.80 -4.73
CA TRP A 32 10.76 2.55 -5.27
C TRP A 32 9.73 2.86 -4.19
N LEU A 33 9.34 1.86 -3.41
CA LEU A 33 8.32 2.03 -2.37
C LEU A 33 8.78 3.04 -1.32
N GLU A 34 9.98 2.86 -0.79
CA GLU A 34 10.50 3.68 0.31
C GLU A 34 11.07 5.00 -0.18
N GLY A 35 11.40 5.09 -1.44
CA GLY A 35 11.96 6.30 -2.03
C GLY A 35 10.95 7.37 -2.40
N GLY A 36 9.68 7.17 -2.06
CA GLY A 36 8.68 8.21 -2.28
C GLY A 36 7.28 7.73 -2.56
N HIS A 37 7.11 6.52 -3.11
CA HIS A 37 5.78 6.06 -3.52
C HIS A 37 4.83 5.93 -2.31
N ILE A 38 5.26 5.25 -1.26
CA ILE A 38 4.42 5.07 -0.07
C ILE A 38 4.07 6.43 0.54
N ALA A 39 5.06 7.31 0.67
CA ALA A 39 4.85 8.62 1.25
C ALA A 39 3.89 9.45 0.41
N GLU A 40 3.96 9.33 -0.90
CA GLU A 40 3.09 10.08 -1.79
C GLU A 40 1.64 9.61 -1.68
N VAL A 41 1.41 8.30 -1.60
CA VAL A 41 0.07 7.77 -1.39
C VAL A 41 -0.48 8.24 -0.05
N LEU A 42 0.36 8.20 0.99
CA LEU A 42 -0.07 8.62 2.32
C LEU A 42 -0.43 10.11 2.39
N ARG A 43 0.13 10.94 1.50
CA ARG A 43 -0.21 12.36 1.46
C ARG A 43 -1.54 12.66 0.78
N GLN A 44 -2.18 11.68 0.19
CA GLN A 44 -3.48 11.92 -0.44
C GLN A 44 -4.52 12.29 0.61
N PRO A 45 -5.48 13.17 0.27
CA PRO A 45 -6.48 13.62 1.24
C PRO A 45 -7.22 12.44 1.88
N GLY A 46 -7.29 12.44 3.19
CA GLY A 46 -8.01 11.42 3.95
C GLY A 46 -7.22 10.15 4.24
N PHE A 47 -5.99 10.01 3.74
CA PHE A 47 -5.14 8.89 4.08
C PHE A 47 -4.49 9.17 5.44
N LEU A 48 -4.67 8.25 6.40
CA LEU A 48 -4.33 8.49 7.79
C LEU A 48 -3.04 7.84 8.24
N TRP A 49 -2.81 6.60 7.82
CA TRP A 49 -1.62 5.85 8.21
C TRP A 49 -1.39 4.71 7.23
N VAL A 50 -0.20 4.14 7.31
CA VAL A 50 0.16 3.01 6.46
C VAL A 50 1.02 2.04 7.26
N ARG A 51 0.85 0.74 6.95
CA ARG A 51 1.72 -0.31 7.48
C ARG A 51 2.09 -1.25 6.35
N ARG A 52 3.33 -1.70 6.35
CA ARG A 52 3.76 -2.73 5.42
C ARG A 52 3.98 -4.02 6.19
N LEU A 53 3.44 -5.10 5.66
CA LEU A 53 3.61 -6.42 6.23
C LEU A 53 4.48 -7.25 5.31
N LYS A 54 5.31 -8.10 5.92
CA LYS A 54 6.02 -9.15 5.18
C LYS A 54 5.35 -10.46 5.55
N GLY A 55 4.94 -11.23 4.55
CA GLY A 55 4.33 -12.53 4.76
C GLY A 55 5.33 -13.49 5.40
N THR A 56 4.80 -14.44 6.16
CA THR A 56 5.65 -15.43 6.85
C THR A 56 6.17 -16.48 5.89
N GLU A 57 5.51 -16.64 4.73
CA GLU A 57 5.90 -17.65 3.76
C GLU A 57 5.78 -17.10 2.34
N PRO A 58 6.63 -17.55 1.43
CA PRO A 58 6.49 -17.18 0.02
C PRO A 58 5.25 -17.83 -0.58
N ASP A 59 4.86 -17.38 -1.77
CA ASP A 59 3.77 -18.03 -2.48
C ASP A 59 4.24 -19.33 -3.15
N ALA A 60 3.33 -20.01 -3.87
CA ALA A 60 3.64 -21.28 -4.48
C ALA A 60 4.76 -21.22 -5.52
N THR A 61 5.05 -20.02 -6.07
CA THR A 61 6.13 -19.84 -7.04
C THR A 61 7.45 -19.43 -6.40
N GLY A 62 7.48 -19.29 -5.07
CA GLY A 62 8.68 -18.88 -4.35
C GLY A 62 8.88 -17.37 -4.26
N TRP A 63 7.91 -16.58 -4.71
CA TRP A 63 7.98 -15.12 -4.61
C TRP A 63 7.60 -14.70 -3.19
N SER A 64 8.32 -13.73 -2.64
CA SER A 64 8.02 -13.24 -1.29
C SER A 64 6.71 -12.45 -1.28
N ALA A 65 5.89 -12.69 -0.26
CA ALA A 65 4.56 -12.09 -0.14
C ALA A 65 4.60 -10.90 0.81
N HIS A 66 3.92 -9.84 0.43
CA HIS A 66 3.89 -8.58 1.20
C HIS A 66 2.51 -7.94 1.11
N ALA A 67 2.25 -6.99 1.97
CA ALA A 67 1.04 -6.17 1.88
C ALA A 67 1.31 -4.76 2.38
N MET A 68 0.75 -3.77 1.69
CA MET A 68 0.63 -2.42 2.20
C MET A 68 -0.81 -2.24 2.68
N ILE A 69 -0.99 -1.74 3.89
CA ILE A 69 -2.32 -1.48 4.43
C ILE A 69 -2.41 0.01 4.74
N TYR A 70 -3.34 0.68 4.05
CA TYR A 70 -3.61 2.09 4.28
C TYR A 70 -4.93 2.25 5.02
N GLY A 71 -4.89 2.96 6.14
CA GLY A 71 -6.10 3.39 6.82
C GLY A 71 -6.55 4.71 6.24
N ILE A 72 -7.82 4.80 5.87
CA ILE A 72 -8.39 5.94 5.17
C ILE A 72 -9.60 6.42 5.96
N GLU A 73 -9.82 7.72 6.02
CA GLU A 73 -10.88 8.26 6.87
C GLU A 73 -12.27 7.93 6.35
N SER A 74 -12.46 7.78 5.04
CA SER A 74 -13.78 7.53 4.46
C SER A 74 -13.67 6.91 3.08
N ARG A 75 -14.78 6.34 2.63
CA ARG A 75 -14.87 5.85 1.26
C ARG A 75 -14.73 6.98 0.25
N GLU A 76 -15.28 8.16 0.57
CA GLU A 76 -15.17 9.31 -0.34
C GLU A 76 -13.71 9.67 -0.60
N SER A 77 -12.88 9.63 0.41
CA SER A 77 -11.45 9.89 0.23
C SER A 77 -10.81 8.85 -0.67
N TYR A 78 -11.17 7.59 -0.49
CA TYR A 78 -10.68 6.52 -1.35
C TYR A 78 -11.14 6.73 -2.80
N ASP A 79 -12.42 7.04 -2.99
CA ASP A 79 -12.96 7.26 -4.34
C ASP A 79 -12.28 8.44 -5.03
N ARG A 80 -11.99 9.50 -4.28
CA ARG A 80 -11.25 10.65 -4.81
C ARG A 80 -9.84 10.25 -5.25
N TYR A 81 -9.18 9.45 -4.45
CA TYR A 81 -7.86 8.94 -4.78
C TYR A 81 -7.92 8.10 -6.07
N MET A 82 -8.88 7.18 -6.15
CA MET A 82 -9.01 6.33 -7.32
C MET A 82 -9.40 7.10 -8.58
N ALA A 83 -10.10 8.22 -8.44
CA ALA A 83 -10.50 9.05 -9.56
C ALA A 83 -9.37 9.91 -10.12
N ASN A 84 -8.24 9.99 -9.43
CA ASN A 84 -7.10 10.78 -9.88
C ASN A 84 -6.32 10.02 -10.94
N SER A 85 -6.81 10.07 -12.17
CA SER A 85 -6.26 9.27 -13.26
C SER A 85 -4.83 9.67 -13.62
N ALA A 86 -4.49 10.94 -13.51
CA ALA A 86 -3.13 11.40 -13.80
C ALA A 86 -2.13 10.81 -12.80
N LEU A 87 -2.50 10.75 -11.53
CA LEU A 87 -1.65 10.17 -10.49
C LEU A 87 -1.42 8.68 -10.77
N HIS A 88 -2.50 7.94 -11.05
CA HIS A 88 -2.39 6.51 -11.30
C HIS A 88 -1.64 6.19 -12.58
N ALA A 89 -1.79 7.01 -13.61
CA ALA A 89 -1.01 6.85 -14.84
C ALA A 89 0.49 7.02 -14.56
N ARG A 90 0.84 7.99 -13.71
CA ARG A 90 2.24 8.19 -13.34
C ARG A 90 2.77 7.02 -12.52
N PHE A 91 1.99 6.54 -11.56
CA PHE A 91 2.38 5.37 -10.77
C PHE A 91 2.61 4.14 -11.65
N LYS A 92 1.72 3.92 -12.62
CA LYS A 92 1.86 2.81 -13.54
C LYS A 92 3.15 2.91 -14.35
N LYS A 93 3.47 4.11 -14.82
CA LYS A 93 4.68 4.35 -15.57
C LYS A 93 5.92 4.09 -14.71
N GLU A 94 5.89 4.53 -13.45
CA GLU A 94 6.98 4.30 -12.51
C GLU A 94 7.21 2.80 -12.25
N ARG A 95 6.12 2.02 -12.25
CA ARG A 95 6.21 0.58 -12.00
C ARG A 95 6.66 -0.24 -13.20
N GLN A 96 6.63 0.32 -14.41
CA GLN A 96 6.99 -0.43 -15.60
C GLN A 96 8.32 -1.17 -15.50
N PRO A 97 9.39 -0.56 -14.97
CA PRO A 97 10.65 -1.28 -14.82
C PRO A 97 10.59 -2.44 -13.84
N LEU A 98 9.55 -2.50 -13.01
CA LEU A 98 9.40 -3.52 -11.97
C LEU A 98 8.42 -4.62 -12.35
N GLU A 99 7.76 -4.54 -13.52
CA GLU A 99 6.68 -5.46 -13.87
C GLU A 99 7.10 -6.92 -13.88
N ALA A 100 8.33 -7.22 -14.30
CA ALA A 100 8.83 -8.59 -14.30
C ALA A 100 9.18 -9.11 -12.92
N LYS A 101 9.24 -8.23 -11.91
CA LYS A 101 9.71 -8.56 -10.56
C LYS A 101 8.63 -8.45 -9.51
N MET A 102 7.45 -7.94 -9.86
CA MET A 102 6.41 -7.67 -8.88
C MET A 102 5.02 -7.91 -9.45
N ARG A 103 4.17 -8.57 -8.67
CA ARG A 103 2.74 -8.71 -8.96
C ARG A 103 1.97 -7.99 -7.89
N ILE A 104 0.85 -7.38 -8.24
CA ILE A 104 0.04 -6.57 -7.34
C ILE A 104 -1.41 -7.02 -7.42
N GLU A 105 -2.06 -7.07 -6.25
CA GLU A 105 -3.48 -7.34 -6.13
C GLU A 105 -4.06 -6.38 -5.10
N ARG A 106 -5.18 -5.74 -5.39
CA ARG A 106 -5.79 -4.77 -4.50
C ARG A 106 -7.11 -5.25 -3.95
N PHE A 107 -7.35 -4.89 -2.70
CA PHE A 107 -8.63 -5.08 -2.05
C PHE A 107 -8.92 -3.82 -1.24
N ALA A 108 -10.15 -3.31 -1.32
CA ALA A 108 -10.54 -2.14 -0.54
C ALA A 108 -11.91 -2.40 0.07
N GLY A 109 -12.13 -1.88 1.28
CA GLY A 109 -13.40 -2.11 1.96
C GLY A 109 -13.62 -1.19 3.14
N GLU A 110 -14.88 -1.10 3.53
CA GLU A 110 -15.26 -0.35 4.72
C GLU A 110 -15.09 -1.22 5.96
N VAL A 111 -14.71 -0.60 7.06
CA VAL A 111 -14.70 -1.30 8.35
C VAL A 111 -16.15 -1.47 8.76
N ASP A 112 -16.62 -2.72 8.79
CA ASP A 112 -18.00 -3.03 9.13
C ASP A 112 -18.16 -3.64 10.53
N TYR A 113 -17.04 -3.84 11.23
CA TYR A 113 -17.05 -4.31 12.60
C TYR A 113 -15.71 -3.95 13.26
N ALA A 114 -15.78 -3.42 14.46
CA ALA A 114 -14.59 -3.09 15.24
C ALA A 114 -14.88 -3.28 16.73
N LEU A 115 -13.86 -3.69 17.46
CA LEU A 115 -13.93 -3.80 18.92
C LEU A 115 -13.04 -2.78 19.58
#